data_b204de67ecf02e2f763d1ebefd84bf60
#
_entry.id   b204de67ecf02e2f763d1ebefd84bf60
#
_cell.length_a   1.000
_cell.length_b   1.000
_cell.length_c   1.000
_cell.angle_alpha   90.00
_cell.angle_beta   90.00
_cell.angle_gamma   90.00
#
_symmetry.space_group_name_H-M   'P 1'
#
loop_
_entity.id
_entity.type
_entity.pdbx_description
1 polymer ?
#
loop_
_entity_poly.entity_id
_entity_poly.type
_entity_poly.pdbx_seq_one_letter_code
_entity_poly.pdbx_strand_id
1 'polypeptide(L)'
;MTSSSSLTIIYILVVMYALCYQLQSPIQPFLIEKLTNQTAGDANVNFKQTYANIKSFFSIIQGVGSLIFGVILDRYGVRVGLIINFLACASCYYMLSITDSVEMLYASKVPGIAMAGFLCAQTAVIKLTSPGTDRLKALGRLTTSYTIGGTLGPYLGGQLGASGDYYVGAQYATIGSLLCVVLVFFLPKEMDAIETTEQDDTNTNEKDDERTRRAKNRAAKKKEPVVSGKNWLSRVQQIFSLVGIFLFIKLSTSIANSMARSSQPLILKSLGANESIMGTVMSIQFAFGGFANGFLLSPITSLMGGSVLKVVRNCILMMAIIYGFQSLLYSEYGASILPLSDSVARQYPFIVIAMILSLFQYSLGTSITTNTSNIVSKEMQGTLIGIEHSIFAFSYLIGPQVGIYVYEIGGISGLSIACASVFMLVFAIWSVSTPTVVVDPVDGKKND
;
A
#
# COMPACT_ATOMS: atom_id res chain seq x y z
N MET A 1 -17.19 -3.12 26.42
CA MET A 1 -17.25 -2.04 25.41
C MET A 1 -18.17 -2.49 24.27
N THR A 2 -18.98 -1.60 23.70
CA THR A 2 -19.75 -1.95 22.51
C THR A 2 -18.83 -2.16 21.32
N SER A 3 -19.20 -3.03 20.36
CA SER A 3 -18.44 -3.28 19.12
C SER A 3 -18.13 -1.97 18.36
N SER A 4 -19.00 -0.99 18.43
CA SER A 4 -18.83 0.35 17.84
C SER A 4 -17.67 1.13 18.46
N SER A 5 -17.50 1.10 19.78
CA SER A 5 -16.39 1.79 20.46
C SER A 5 -15.04 1.17 20.11
N SER A 6 -14.96 -0.16 19.99
CA SER A 6 -13.74 -0.88 19.59
C SER A 6 -13.34 -0.56 18.15
N LEU A 7 -14.29 -0.49 17.22
CA LEU A 7 -14.04 -0.06 15.85
C LEU A 7 -13.50 1.36 15.77
N THR A 8 -14.04 2.29 16.59
CA THR A 8 -13.56 3.67 16.63
C THR A 8 -12.10 3.75 17.08
N ILE A 9 -11.72 2.98 18.11
CA ILE A 9 -10.31 2.91 18.57
C ILE A 9 -9.41 2.39 17.43
N ILE A 10 -9.84 1.35 16.71
CA ILE A 10 -9.07 0.80 15.58
C ILE A 10 -8.89 1.85 14.47
N TYR A 11 -9.92 2.62 14.13
CA TYR A 11 -9.81 3.69 13.15
C TYR A 11 -8.82 4.78 13.59
N ILE A 12 -8.84 5.18 14.85
CA ILE A 12 -7.89 6.14 15.41
C ILE A 12 -6.46 5.57 15.34
N LEU A 13 -6.26 4.31 15.73
CA LEU A 13 -4.95 3.64 15.64
C LEU A 13 -4.41 3.62 14.21
N VAL A 14 -5.27 3.43 13.21
CA VAL A 14 -4.85 3.44 11.79
C VAL A 14 -4.53 4.83 11.30
N VAL A 15 -5.29 5.86 11.71
CA VAL A 15 -4.93 7.26 11.42
C VAL A 15 -3.55 7.57 11.97
N MET A 16 -3.31 7.26 13.23
CA MET A 16 -2.02 7.50 13.91
C MET A 16 -0.88 6.69 13.28
N TYR A 17 -1.12 5.41 12.95
CA TYR A 17 -0.14 4.58 12.26
C TYR A 17 0.28 5.20 10.92
N ALA A 18 -0.68 5.56 10.07
CA ALA A 18 -0.41 6.15 8.77
C ALA A 18 0.26 7.54 8.89
N LEU A 19 -0.17 8.36 9.85
CA LEU A 19 0.42 9.65 10.13
C LEU A 19 1.89 9.51 10.54
N CYS A 20 2.20 8.71 11.56
CA CYS A 20 3.56 8.49 12.04
C CYS A 20 4.47 7.91 10.94
N TYR A 21 3.94 6.97 10.15
CA TYR A 21 4.68 6.36 9.02
C TYR A 21 5.04 7.40 7.96
N GLN A 22 4.11 8.28 7.61
CA GLN A 22 4.29 9.23 6.53
C GLN A 22 4.99 10.53 6.94
N LEU A 23 5.10 10.83 8.24
CA LEU A 23 5.87 11.99 8.75
C LEU A 23 7.30 12.04 8.20
N GLN A 24 7.93 10.89 8.01
CA GLN A 24 9.32 10.79 7.56
C GLN A 24 9.49 10.89 6.04
N SER A 25 8.41 10.67 5.27
CA SER A 25 8.49 10.54 3.82
C SER A 25 9.10 11.76 3.11
N PRO A 26 8.71 13.01 3.40
CA PRO A 26 9.25 14.20 2.74
C PRO A 26 10.67 14.55 3.20
N ILE A 27 11.04 14.15 4.40
CA ILE A 27 12.34 14.49 5.02
C ILE A 27 13.44 13.54 4.56
N GLN A 28 13.09 12.30 4.21
CA GLN A 28 14.05 11.22 3.95
C GLN A 28 15.17 11.58 2.95
N PRO A 29 14.90 12.20 1.78
CA PRO A 29 15.99 12.54 0.85
C PRO A 29 16.97 13.55 1.41
N PHE A 30 16.52 14.49 2.25
CA PHE A 30 17.35 15.51 2.87
C PHE A 30 18.21 14.93 4.00
N LEU A 31 17.65 14.06 4.82
CA LEU A 31 18.36 13.35 5.88
C LEU A 31 19.45 12.45 5.30
N ILE A 32 19.12 11.66 4.26
CA ILE A 32 20.08 10.75 3.62
C ILE A 32 21.24 11.54 3.01
N GLU A 33 20.96 12.65 2.33
CA GLU A 33 22.01 13.51 1.78
C GLU A 33 22.91 14.07 2.89
N LYS A 34 22.32 14.57 3.98
CA LYS A 34 23.08 15.08 5.13
C LYS A 34 24.02 14.01 5.69
N LEU A 35 23.50 12.80 5.94
CA LEU A 35 24.30 11.69 6.48
C LEU A 35 25.38 11.22 5.50
N THR A 36 25.03 11.11 4.21
CA THR A 36 25.98 10.71 3.17
C THR A 36 27.12 11.71 3.03
N ASN A 37 26.82 13.01 3.06
CA ASN A 37 27.86 14.06 2.99
C ASN A 37 28.75 14.10 4.23
N GLN A 38 28.24 13.73 5.40
CA GLN A 38 29.03 13.64 6.64
C GLN A 38 29.99 12.45 6.64
N THR A 39 29.58 11.32 6.03
CA THR A 39 30.39 10.10 5.96
C THR A 39 31.40 10.15 4.82
N ALA A 40 31.15 10.96 3.78
CA ALA A 40 31.96 11.04 2.56
C ALA A 40 33.19 11.96 2.70
N GLY A 41 33.97 11.79 3.76
CA GLY A 41 35.25 12.51 3.87
C GLY A 41 36.21 12.25 2.68
N ASP A 42 36.12 11.09 1.98
CA ASP A 42 36.96 10.71 0.84
C ASP A 42 36.32 9.75 -0.19
N ALA A 43 35.10 9.30 -0.02
CA ALA A 43 34.48 8.37 -0.96
C ALA A 43 33.28 9.04 -1.70
N ASN A 44 33.28 8.88 -3.01
CA ASN A 44 32.23 9.36 -3.93
C ASN A 44 30.91 8.59 -3.69
N VAL A 45 30.34 8.67 -2.48
CA VAL A 45 29.09 7.96 -2.11
C VAL A 45 27.92 8.72 -2.71
N ASN A 46 27.28 8.11 -3.72
CA ASN A 46 26.11 8.68 -4.38
C ASN A 46 24.89 8.59 -3.46
N PHE A 47 24.43 9.72 -2.89
CA PHE A 47 23.29 9.77 -1.98
C PHE A 47 21.99 9.25 -2.64
N LYS A 48 21.84 9.39 -3.97
CA LYS A 48 20.66 8.88 -4.69
C LYS A 48 20.63 7.36 -4.67
N GLN A 49 21.80 6.73 -4.89
CA GLN A 49 21.92 5.28 -4.81
C GLN A 49 21.70 4.79 -3.36
N THR A 50 22.23 5.50 -2.37
CA THR A 50 21.96 5.19 -0.95
C THR A 50 20.48 5.28 -0.64
N TYR A 51 19.78 6.30 -1.15
CA TYR A 51 18.32 6.42 -1.03
C TYR A 51 17.58 5.23 -1.66
N ALA A 52 17.96 4.81 -2.88
CA ALA A 52 17.40 3.63 -3.53
C ALA A 52 17.59 2.36 -2.68
N ASN A 53 18.82 2.15 -2.21
CA ASN A 53 19.21 0.99 -1.42
C ASN A 53 18.39 0.89 -0.11
N ILE A 54 18.23 2.00 0.61
CA ILE A 54 17.44 2.04 1.85
C ILE A 54 15.96 1.74 1.58
N LYS A 55 15.39 2.26 0.49
CA LYS A 55 14.01 1.96 0.09
C LYS A 55 13.82 0.47 -0.22
N SER A 56 14.71 -0.10 -1.02
CA SER A 56 14.68 -1.52 -1.37
C SER A 56 14.90 -2.42 -0.15
N PHE A 57 15.87 -2.09 0.71
CA PHE A 57 16.12 -2.80 1.95
C PHE A 57 14.89 -2.83 2.87
N PHE A 58 14.25 -1.68 3.05
CA PHE A 58 13.03 -1.62 3.86
C PHE A 58 11.89 -2.44 3.26
N SER A 59 11.76 -2.49 1.92
CA SER A 59 10.76 -3.32 1.24
C SER A 59 11.00 -4.82 1.44
N ILE A 60 12.26 -5.27 1.45
CA ILE A 60 12.61 -6.66 1.78
C ILE A 60 12.18 -6.98 3.20
N ILE A 61 12.55 -6.12 4.16
CA ILE A 61 12.22 -6.31 5.58
C ILE A 61 10.71 -6.40 5.79
N GLN A 62 9.94 -5.47 5.20
CA GLN A 62 8.48 -5.51 5.29
C GLN A 62 7.87 -6.72 4.58
N GLY A 63 8.41 -7.12 3.43
CA GLY A 63 7.96 -8.32 2.71
C GLY A 63 8.11 -9.59 3.54
N VAL A 64 9.29 -9.81 4.11
CA VAL A 64 9.55 -10.94 5.02
C VAL A 64 8.70 -10.83 6.29
N GLY A 65 8.62 -9.62 6.84
CA GLY A 65 7.88 -9.34 8.06
C GLY A 65 6.39 -9.64 7.93
N SER A 66 5.77 -9.32 6.79
CA SER A 66 4.34 -9.57 6.58
C SER A 66 3.96 -11.05 6.64
N LEU A 67 4.84 -11.94 6.17
CA LEU A 67 4.64 -13.40 6.25
C LEU A 67 4.72 -13.89 7.70
N ILE A 68 5.71 -13.42 8.44
CA ILE A 68 5.91 -13.77 9.86
C ILE A 68 4.73 -13.23 10.68
N PHE A 69 4.29 -12.03 10.36
CA PHE A 69 3.26 -11.34 11.13
C PHE A 69 1.88 -11.98 11.01
N GLY A 70 1.58 -12.60 9.85
CA GLY A 70 0.38 -13.42 9.69
C GLY A 70 0.32 -14.54 10.71
N VAL A 71 1.44 -15.26 10.92
CA VAL A 71 1.54 -16.33 11.92
C VAL A 71 1.39 -15.80 13.37
N ILE A 72 1.93 -14.61 13.64
CA ILE A 72 1.79 -13.97 14.96
C ILE A 72 0.32 -13.63 15.23
N LEU A 73 -0.40 -13.08 14.26
CA LEU A 73 -1.83 -12.77 14.38
C LEU A 73 -2.69 -14.01 14.62
N ASP A 74 -2.39 -15.09 13.93
CA ASP A 74 -3.11 -16.37 14.07
C ASP A 74 -2.86 -17.01 15.43
N ARG A 75 -1.63 -16.89 15.97
CA ARG A 75 -1.22 -17.57 17.19
C ARG A 75 -1.48 -16.79 18.48
N TYR A 76 -1.27 -15.46 18.44
CA TYR A 76 -1.30 -14.62 19.64
C TYR A 76 -2.46 -13.61 19.62
N GLY A 77 -3.21 -13.54 18.53
CA GLY A 77 -4.35 -12.64 18.39
C GLY A 77 -3.98 -11.21 17.97
N VAL A 78 -5.03 -10.43 17.72
CA VAL A 78 -4.89 -9.10 17.08
C VAL A 78 -4.33 -8.07 18.04
N ARG A 79 -4.72 -8.12 19.33
CA ARG A 79 -4.28 -7.14 20.32
C ARG A 79 -2.78 -7.22 20.56
N VAL A 80 -2.24 -8.44 20.72
CA VAL A 80 -0.79 -8.67 20.84
C VAL A 80 -0.07 -8.25 19.54
N GLY A 81 -0.64 -8.57 18.37
CA GLY A 81 -0.12 -8.11 17.09
C GLY A 81 -0.01 -6.58 17.00
N LEU A 82 -1.04 -5.84 17.43
CA LEU A 82 -1.01 -4.37 17.46
C LEU A 82 0.04 -3.82 18.41
N ILE A 83 0.20 -4.42 19.61
CA ILE A 83 1.24 -4.01 20.57
C ILE A 83 2.63 -4.19 19.96
N ILE A 84 2.92 -5.37 19.40
CA ILE A 84 4.20 -5.66 18.73
C ILE A 84 4.45 -4.69 17.59
N ASN A 85 3.44 -4.42 16.76
CA ASN A 85 3.54 -3.46 15.66
C ASN A 85 3.91 -2.06 16.15
N PHE A 86 3.20 -1.52 17.15
CA PHE A 86 3.46 -0.16 17.62
C PHE A 86 4.76 -0.04 18.40
N LEU A 87 5.21 -1.07 19.11
CA LEU A 87 6.55 -1.12 19.71
C LEU A 87 7.64 -1.15 18.63
N ALA A 88 7.43 -1.91 17.55
CA ALA A 88 8.34 -1.91 16.41
C ALA A 88 8.39 -0.55 15.71
N CYS A 89 7.25 0.11 15.51
CA CYS A 89 7.18 1.48 15.00
C CYS A 89 7.96 2.45 15.89
N ALA A 90 7.71 2.42 17.21
CA ALA A 90 8.43 3.27 18.16
C ALA A 90 9.93 3.03 18.12
N SER A 91 10.37 1.77 18.06
CA SER A 91 11.80 1.41 17.95
C SER A 91 12.42 1.93 16.66
N CYS A 92 11.75 1.76 15.51
CA CYS A 92 12.20 2.31 14.23
C CYS A 92 12.38 3.82 14.29
N TYR A 93 11.38 4.54 14.80
CA TYR A 93 11.41 6.00 14.82
C TYR A 93 12.37 6.54 15.89
N TYR A 94 12.48 5.88 17.03
CA TYR A 94 13.47 6.22 18.04
C TYR A 94 14.89 6.09 17.49
N MET A 95 15.22 4.93 16.89
CA MET A 95 16.53 4.73 16.24
C MET A 95 16.78 5.76 15.13
N LEU A 96 15.74 6.10 14.36
CA LEU A 96 15.83 7.12 13.33
C LEU A 96 16.11 8.51 13.92
N SER A 97 15.54 8.82 15.10
CA SER A 97 15.67 10.12 15.76
C SER A 97 17.08 10.40 16.32
N ILE A 98 17.88 9.35 16.50
CA ILE A 98 19.25 9.43 17.01
C ILE A 98 20.29 9.01 15.96
N THR A 99 19.88 8.88 14.69
CA THR A 99 20.74 8.42 13.59
C THR A 99 21.78 9.48 13.23
N ASP A 100 23.05 9.12 13.27
CA ASP A 100 24.18 9.95 12.91
C ASP A 100 24.99 9.44 11.70
N SER A 101 24.70 8.21 11.25
CA SER A 101 25.42 7.53 10.16
C SER A 101 24.45 6.77 9.24
N VAL A 102 24.93 6.44 8.04
CA VAL A 102 24.16 5.66 7.05
C VAL A 102 23.90 4.24 7.57
N GLU A 103 24.85 3.64 8.27
CA GLU A 103 24.74 2.31 8.86
C GLU A 103 23.62 2.28 9.92
N MET A 104 23.58 3.29 10.78
CA MET A 104 22.53 3.42 11.79
C MET A 104 21.16 3.67 11.16
N LEU A 105 21.13 4.37 10.02
CA LEU A 105 19.90 4.53 9.24
C LEU A 105 19.37 3.19 8.71
N TYR A 106 20.24 2.27 8.23
CA TYR A 106 19.85 0.90 7.89
C TYR A 106 19.34 0.14 9.12
N ALA A 107 20.09 0.21 10.23
CA ALA A 107 19.70 -0.43 11.48
C ALA A 107 18.31 0.02 11.96
N SER A 108 18.00 1.32 11.80
CA SER A 108 16.69 1.88 12.16
C SER A 108 15.51 1.25 11.40
N LYS A 109 15.76 0.62 10.23
CA LYS A 109 14.72 -0.05 9.44
C LYS A 109 14.45 -1.48 9.87
N VAL A 110 15.37 -2.12 10.62
CA VAL A 110 15.27 -3.54 10.99
C VAL A 110 14.03 -3.85 11.83
N PRO A 111 13.64 -3.07 12.87
CA PRO A 111 12.40 -3.33 13.58
C PRO A 111 11.16 -3.28 12.68
N GLY A 112 11.26 -2.69 11.49
CA GLY A 112 10.22 -2.67 10.46
C GLY A 112 9.70 -4.04 10.02
N ILE A 113 10.43 -5.12 10.35
CA ILE A 113 9.97 -6.50 10.14
C ILE A 113 8.65 -6.80 10.87
N ALA A 114 8.38 -6.09 11.97
CA ALA A 114 7.16 -6.22 12.74
C ALA A 114 6.15 -5.07 12.49
N MET A 115 6.36 -4.24 11.47
CA MET A 115 5.46 -3.14 11.11
C MET A 115 4.37 -3.63 10.15
N ALA A 116 3.27 -4.15 10.70
CA ALA A 116 2.12 -4.67 9.96
C ALA A 116 0.78 -4.08 10.45
N GLY A 117 0.78 -2.80 10.84
CA GLY A 117 -0.35 -2.15 11.49
C GLY A 117 -1.66 -2.17 10.70
N PHE A 118 -1.60 -2.00 9.38
CA PHE A 118 -2.79 -2.06 8.54
C PHE A 118 -3.36 -3.48 8.47
N LEU A 119 -2.51 -4.52 8.37
CA LEU A 119 -2.92 -5.91 8.40
C LEU A 119 -3.59 -6.27 9.72
N CYS A 120 -3.00 -5.84 10.86
CA CYS A 120 -3.60 -6.03 12.19
C CYS A 120 -4.99 -5.39 12.28
N ALA A 121 -5.11 -4.17 11.79
CA ALA A 121 -6.37 -3.43 11.82
C ALA A 121 -7.44 -4.06 10.91
N GLN A 122 -7.08 -4.55 9.73
CA GLN A 122 -7.98 -5.31 8.86
C GLN A 122 -8.49 -6.57 9.56
N THR A 123 -7.58 -7.33 10.18
CA THR A 123 -7.95 -8.55 10.92
C THR A 123 -8.86 -8.21 12.11
N ALA A 124 -8.59 -7.11 12.83
CA ALA A 124 -9.44 -6.63 13.90
C ALA A 124 -10.87 -6.30 13.42
N VAL A 125 -10.99 -5.56 12.32
CA VAL A 125 -12.29 -5.21 11.73
C VAL A 125 -13.05 -6.46 11.32
N ILE A 126 -12.38 -7.44 10.72
CA ILE A 126 -13.00 -8.71 10.31
C ILE A 126 -13.56 -9.46 11.51
N LYS A 127 -12.83 -9.51 12.64
CA LYS A 127 -13.29 -10.16 13.88
C LYS A 127 -14.44 -9.43 14.58
N LEU A 128 -14.50 -8.09 14.47
CA LEU A 128 -15.50 -7.26 15.14
C LEU A 128 -16.79 -7.06 14.34
N THR A 129 -16.83 -7.47 13.06
CA THR A 129 -17.95 -7.20 12.16
C THR A 129 -18.55 -8.48 11.59
N SER A 130 -19.89 -8.53 11.50
CA SER A 130 -20.59 -9.61 10.81
C SER A 130 -20.26 -9.64 9.31
N PRO A 131 -20.17 -10.82 8.69
CA PRO A 131 -20.02 -10.94 7.24
C PRO A 131 -21.12 -10.19 6.49
N GLY A 132 -20.76 -9.53 5.38
CA GLY A 132 -21.70 -8.82 4.51
C GLY A 132 -21.46 -7.31 4.46
N THR A 133 -22.54 -6.54 4.35
CA THR A 133 -22.49 -5.08 4.13
C THR A 133 -21.83 -4.32 5.29
N ASP A 134 -21.98 -4.78 6.53
CA ASP A 134 -21.40 -4.11 7.69
C ASP A 134 -19.88 -4.22 7.70
N ARG A 135 -19.34 -5.41 7.40
CA ARG A 135 -17.90 -5.63 7.24
C ARG A 135 -17.33 -4.78 6.10
N LEU A 136 -18.03 -4.73 4.96
CA LEU A 136 -17.61 -3.93 3.80
C LEU A 136 -17.54 -2.44 4.16
N LYS A 137 -18.54 -1.90 4.84
CA LYS A 137 -18.56 -0.51 5.32
C LYS A 137 -17.42 -0.24 6.32
N ALA A 138 -17.18 -1.16 7.24
CA ALA A 138 -16.14 -1.02 8.24
C ALA A 138 -14.72 -1.04 7.62
N LEU A 139 -14.46 -1.91 6.66
CA LEU A 139 -13.22 -1.93 5.89
C LEU A 139 -13.04 -0.68 5.02
N GLY A 140 -14.13 -0.16 4.45
CA GLY A 140 -14.11 1.11 3.73
C GLY A 140 -13.70 2.28 4.65
N ARG A 141 -14.27 2.35 5.87
CA ARG A 141 -13.88 3.35 6.88
C ARG A 141 -12.42 3.18 7.33
N LEU A 142 -11.92 1.95 7.41
CA LEU A 142 -10.51 1.67 7.73
C LEU A 142 -9.58 2.26 6.67
N THR A 143 -9.88 2.07 5.39
CA THR A 143 -9.12 2.65 4.29
C THR A 143 -9.17 4.18 4.31
N THR A 144 -10.33 4.77 4.59
CA THR A 144 -10.49 6.22 4.77
C THR A 144 -9.62 6.73 5.94
N SER A 145 -9.59 6.01 7.05
CA SER A 145 -8.73 6.34 8.21
C SER A 145 -7.25 6.35 7.83
N TYR A 146 -6.80 5.36 7.07
CA TYR A 146 -5.43 5.33 6.54
C TYR A 146 -5.14 6.52 5.62
N THR A 147 -6.09 6.88 4.76
CA THR A 147 -5.95 8.04 3.85
C THR A 147 -5.85 9.35 4.63
N ILE A 148 -6.62 9.54 5.70
CA ILE A 148 -6.55 10.73 6.56
C ILE A 148 -5.13 10.86 7.17
N GLY A 149 -4.62 9.80 7.80
CA GLY A 149 -3.27 9.79 8.35
C GLY A 149 -2.19 9.97 7.27
N GLY A 150 -2.36 9.31 6.13
CA GLY A 150 -1.49 9.42 4.96
C GLY A 150 -1.46 10.82 4.33
N THR A 151 -2.55 11.59 4.47
CA THR A 151 -2.62 12.99 4.02
C THR A 151 -1.96 13.93 5.03
N LEU A 152 -2.27 13.77 6.31
CA LEU A 152 -1.74 14.64 7.36
C LEU A 152 -0.24 14.42 7.61
N GLY A 153 0.23 13.17 7.54
CA GLY A 153 1.61 12.81 7.85
C GLY A 153 2.65 13.57 7.03
N PRO A 154 2.63 13.50 5.70
CA PRO A 154 3.61 14.19 4.87
C PRO A 154 3.56 15.71 5.02
N TYR A 155 2.34 16.28 5.14
CA TYR A 155 2.20 17.72 5.36
C TYR A 155 2.90 18.17 6.64
N LEU A 156 2.56 17.53 7.76
CA LEU A 156 3.19 17.85 9.06
C LEU A 156 4.70 17.55 9.04
N GLY A 157 5.10 16.43 8.46
CA GLY A 157 6.50 16.06 8.31
C GLY A 157 7.30 17.08 7.51
N GLY A 158 6.77 17.56 6.41
CA GLY A 158 7.39 18.61 5.60
C GLY A 158 7.54 19.93 6.36
N GLN A 159 6.51 20.35 7.11
CA GLN A 159 6.57 21.57 7.93
C GLN A 159 7.62 21.42 9.06
N LEU A 160 7.66 20.26 9.73
CA LEU A 160 8.65 20.01 10.77
C LEU A 160 10.08 19.98 10.20
N GLY A 161 10.29 19.34 9.04
CA GLY A 161 11.59 19.28 8.37
C GLY A 161 12.09 20.66 7.90
N ALA A 162 11.19 21.56 7.49
CA ALA A 162 11.53 22.90 7.08
C ALA A 162 12.17 23.75 8.19
N SER A 163 12.06 23.35 9.45
CA SER A 163 12.77 23.98 10.57
C SER A 163 14.30 23.69 10.56
N GLY A 164 14.76 22.78 9.68
CA GLY A 164 16.16 22.34 9.58
C GLY A 164 16.51 21.19 10.49
N ASP A 165 15.63 20.77 11.38
CA ASP A 165 15.81 19.57 12.21
C ASP A 165 15.04 18.38 11.59
N TYR A 166 15.78 17.49 10.93
CA TYR A 166 15.24 16.32 10.25
C TYR A 166 14.82 15.18 11.19
N TYR A 167 15.06 15.31 12.50
CA TYR A 167 14.80 14.28 13.50
C TYR A 167 13.50 14.50 14.28
N VAL A 168 13.02 15.73 14.34
CA VAL A 168 11.81 16.12 15.09
C VAL A 168 10.59 15.26 14.69
N GLY A 169 10.40 15.03 13.38
CA GLY A 169 9.33 14.17 12.89
C GLY A 169 9.43 12.73 13.43
N ALA A 170 10.64 12.18 13.54
CA ALA A 170 10.87 10.84 14.11
C ALA A 170 10.60 10.80 15.62
N GLN A 171 10.94 11.87 16.37
CA GLN A 171 10.64 11.99 17.80
C GLN A 171 9.12 12.00 18.03
N TYR A 172 8.36 12.82 17.29
CA TYR A 172 6.90 12.82 17.37
C TYR A 172 6.27 11.48 16.96
N ALA A 173 6.81 10.83 15.92
CA ALA A 173 6.36 9.51 15.50
C ALA A 173 6.62 8.44 16.57
N THR A 174 7.74 8.54 17.31
CA THR A 174 8.04 7.66 18.45
C THR A 174 7.00 7.83 19.54
N ILE A 175 6.74 9.06 19.97
CA ILE A 175 5.74 9.38 21.00
C ILE A 175 4.35 8.92 20.55
N GLY A 176 3.95 9.24 19.32
CA GLY A 176 2.67 8.81 18.75
C GLY A 176 2.51 7.30 18.71
N SER A 177 3.57 6.56 18.39
CA SER A 177 3.55 5.08 18.39
C SER A 177 3.42 4.52 19.80
N LEU A 178 4.10 5.09 20.81
CA LEU A 178 3.96 4.70 22.21
C LEU A 178 2.55 5.01 22.76
N LEU A 179 1.97 6.14 22.39
CA LEU A 179 0.58 6.45 22.73
C LEU A 179 -0.39 5.43 22.11
N CYS A 180 -0.13 4.98 20.90
CA CYS A 180 -0.91 3.90 20.28
C CYS A 180 -0.81 2.59 21.07
N VAL A 181 0.37 2.23 21.64
CA VAL A 181 0.49 1.07 22.53
C VAL A 181 -0.47 1.20 23.70
N VAL A 182 -0.53 2.39 24.34
CA VAL A 182 -1.46 2.65 25.44
C VAL A 182 -2.91 2.51 24.99
N LEU A 183 -3.27 3.06 23.82
CA LEU A 183 -4.62 2.95 23.28
C LEU A 183 -5.04 1.50 22.98
N VAL A 184 -4.12 0.62 22.60
CA VAL A 184 -4.41 -0.81 22.38
C VAL A 184 -4.88 -1.51 23.65
N PHE A 185 -4.44 -1.08 24.84
CA PHE A 185 -4.92 -1.65 26.10
C PHE A 185 -6.41 -1.42 26.37
N PHE A 186 -7.01 -0.44 25.72
CA PHE A 186 -8.45 -0.18 25.80
C PHE A 186 -9.29 -1.07 24.86
N LEU A 187 -8.65 -1.87 23.99
CA LEU A 187 -9.36 -2.85 23.17
C LEU A 187 -9.79 -4.06 23.99
N PRO A 188 -10.96 -4.69 23.69
CA PRO A 188 -11.46 -5.86 24.41
C PRO A 188 -10.49 -7.05 24.30
N LYS A 189 -10.32 -7.80 25.41
CA LYS A 189 -9.49 -9.00 25.47
C LYS A 189 -10.03 -10.14 24.60
N GLU A 190 -11.31 -10.14 24.30
CA GLU A 190 -11.96 -11.13 23.43
C GLU A 190 -11.39 -11.14 21.98
N MET A 191 -10.69 -10.09 21.57
CA MET A 191 -9.95 -10.05 20.30
C MET A 191 -8.69 -10.92 20.30
N ASP A 192 -8.23 -11.36 21.47
CA ASP A 192 -7.08 -12.26 21.63
C ASP A 192 -7.51 -13.74 21.67
N ALA A 193 -8.81 -13.99 21.86
CA ALA A 193 -9.31 -15.35 21.88
C ALA A 193 -9.08 -16.02 20.51
N ILE A 194 -8.18 -16.98 20.50
CA ILE A 194 -8.17 -18.03 19.48
C ILE A 194 -9.55 -18.65 19.59
N GLU A 195 -10.31 -18.70 18.50
CA GLU A 195 -11.45 -19.62 18.40
C GLU A 195 -10.91 -21.06 18.48
N THR A 196 -10.47 -21.47 19.66
CA THR A 196 -10.51 -22.85 20.04
C THR A 196 -11.99 -23.21 20.09
N THR A 197 -12.43 -23.92 19.07
CA THR A 197 -13.72 -24.58 19.07
C THR A 197 -13.65 -25.69 20.13
N GLU A 198 -13.56 -25.32 21.39
CA GLU A 198 -14.00 -26.14 22.51
C GLU A 198 -15.52 -26.04 22.50
N GLN A 199 -16.12 -27.06 21.93
CA GLN A 199 -17.50 -27.40 22.26
C GLN A 199 -17.50 -27.64 23.77
N ASP A 200 -18.02 -26.66 24.49
CA ASP A 200 -18.44 -26.81 25.88
C ASP A 200 -19.63 -27.78 25.86
N ASP A 201 -19.34 -29.06 26.05
CA ASP A 201 -20.30 -30.14 26.34
C ASP A 201 -20.74 -29.94 27.80
N THR A 202 -21.48 -28.88 28.09
CA THR A 202 -22.25 -28.79 29.34
C THR A 202 -23.67 -29.26 29.10
N ASN A 203 -23.89 -30.49 29.54
CA ASN A 203 -25.12 -31.03 30.11
C ASN A 203 -26.45 -30.41 29.68
N THR A 204 -27.13 -31.05 28.75
CA THR A 204 -28.58 -31.25 28.87
C THR A 204 -28.92 -32.66 28.44
N ASN A 205 -29.47 -33.40 29.41
CA ASN A 205 -30.13 -34.68 29.21
C ASN A 205 -31.28 -34.53 28.21
N GLU A 206 -31.09 -35.08 27.03
CA GLU A 206 -32.26 -35.55 26.27
C GLU A 206 -31.80 -36.62 25.27
N LYS A 207 -32.48 -37.73 25.34
CA LYS A 207 -32.30 -38.89 24.45
C LYS A 207 -32.77 -38.51 23.07
N ASP A 208 -31.86 -38.08 22.21
CA ASP A 208 -32.15 -37.94 20.78
C ASP A 208 -31.20 -38.77 19.93
N ASP A 209 -31.79 -39.51 19.09
CA ASP A 209 -31.44 -40.49 18.08
C ASP A 209 -29.98 -40.45 17.59
N GLU A 210 -29.26 -41.52 17.86
CA GLU A 210 -27.84 -41.76 17.53
C GLU A 210 -27.57 -41.61 16.00
N ARG A 211 -28.59 -41.74 15.17
CA ARG A 211 -28.48 -41.52 13.71
C ARG A 211 -28.35 -40.03 13.34
N THR A 212 -29.04 -39.15 14.03
CA THR A 212 -28.96 -37.69 13.83
C THR A 212 -27.61 -37.14 14.31
N ARG A 213 -27.09 -37.71 15.38
CA ARG A 213 -25.76 -37.40 15.93
C ARG A 213 -24.64 -37.81 14.96
N ARG A 214 -24.73 -38.96 14.31
CA ARG A 214 -23.76 -39.43 13.28
C ARG A 214 -23.83 -38.62 11.99
N ALA A 215 -25.00 -38.16 11.59
CA ALA A 215 -25.18 -37.28 10.43
C ALA A 215 -24.61 -35.87 10.71
N LYS A 216 -24.88 -35.29 11.90
CA LYS A 216 -24.28 -33.99 12.33
C LYS A 216 -22.76 -34.07 12.48
N ASN A 217 -22.24 -35.18 13.03
CA ASN A 217 -20.78 -35.37 13.14
C ASN A 217 -20.10 -35.64 11.78
N ARG A 218 -20.79 -36.21 10.79
CA ARG A 218 -20.28 -36.28 9.40
C ARG A 218 -20.33 -34.94 8.69
N ALA A 219 -21.32 -34.10 8.97
CA ALA A 219 -21.40 -32.73 8.45
C ALA A 219 -20.40 -31.79 9.15
N ALA A 220 -20.15 -31.96 10.46
CA ALA A 220 -19.15 -31.20 11.21
C ALA A 220 -17.71 -31.61 10.87
N LYS A 221 -17.47 -32.86 10.46
CA LYS A 221 -16.13 -33.35 9.99
C LYS A 221 -15.77 -32.87 8.57
N LYS A 222 -16.68 -32.16 7.88
CA LYS A 222 -16.41 -31.44 6.64
C LYS A 222 -15.95 -29.99 6.88
N LYS A 223 -15.45 -29.69 8.08
CA LYS A 223 -14.78 -28.41 8.38
C LYS A 223 -13.32 -28.52 7.90
N GLU A 224 -13.05 -27.64 6.98
CA GLU A 224 -11.79 -27.14 6.40
C GLU A 224 -10.50 -27.91 6.74
N PRO A 225 -9.86 -28.50 5.74
CA PRO A 225 -8.52 -29.03 5.93
C PRO A 225 -7.58 -27.86 6.17
N VAL A 226 -6.79 -27.92 7.24
CA VAL A 226 -5.52 -27.21 7.36
C VAL A 226 -4.84 -27.28 5.99
N VAL A 227 -4.60 -26.12 5.36
CA VAL A 227 -4.13 -26.02 3.99
C VAL A 227 -2.81 -26.78 3.87
N SER A 228 -2.87 -28.03 3.43
CA SER A 228 -1.69 -28.82 3.06
C SER A 228 -0.98 -28.08 1.93
N GLY A 229 0.36 -27.99 1.98
CA GLY A 229 1.16 -27.27 0.98
C GLY A 229 0.85 -27.67 -0.48
N LYS A 230 0.38 -28.91 -0.71
CA LYS A 230 -0.12 -29.36 -2.03
C LYS A 230 -1.38 -28.60 -2.48
N ASN A 231 -2.27 -28.26 -1.56
CA ASN A 231 -3.49 -27.50 -1.90
C ASN A 231 -3.20 -26.02 -2.17
N TRP A 232 -2.17 -25.45 -1.54
CA TRP A 232 -1.80 -24.05 -1.78
C TRP A 232 -1.22 -23.87 -3.19
N LEU A 233 -0.29 -24.70 -3.63
CA LEU A 233 0.33 -24.62 -4.95
C LEU A 233 -0.72 -24.75 -6.08
N SER A 234 -1.67 -25.69 -5.92
CA SER A 234 -2.76 -25.88 -6.88
C SER A 234 -3.68 -24.63 -6.93
N ARG A 235 -3.98 -23.99 -5.81
CA ARG A 235 -4.73 -22.73 -5.75
C ARG A 235 -4.00 -21.61 -6.46
N VAL A 236 -2.70 -21.44 -6.22
CA VAL A 236 -1.86 -20.46 -6.93
C VAL A 236 -1.89 -20.72 -8.43
N GLN A 237 -1.67 -21.95 -8.88
CA GLN A 237 -1.73 -22.31 -10.29
C GLN A 237 -3.10 -22.01 -10.92
N GLN A 238 -4.18 -22.31 -10.22
CA GLN A 238 -5.54 -22.01 -10.67
C GLN A 238 -5.79 -20.48 -10.76
N ILE A 239 -5.30 -19.69 -9.80
CA ILE A 239 -5.40 -18.23 -9.85
C ILE A 239 -4.64 -17.69 -11.07
N PHE A 240 -3.41 -18.17 -11.32
CA PHE A 240 -2.65 -17.73 -12.49
C PHE A 240 -3.32 -18.13 -13.82
N SER A 241 -4.01 -19.26 -13.88
CA SER A 241 -4.77 -19.65 -15.08
C SER A 241 -6.00 -18.78 -15.32
N LEU A 242 -6.66 -18.28 -14.24
CA LEU A 242 -7.87 -17.46 -14.33
C LEU A 242 -7.58 -15.97 -14.56
N VAL A 243 -6.62 -15.43 -13.82
CA VAL A 243 -6.36 -13.97 -13.78
C VAL A 243 -4.91 -13.60 -14.05
N GLY A 244 -4.09 -14.52 -14.57
CA GLY A 244 -2.65 -14.33 -14.78
C GLY A 244 -2.30 -13.10 -15.61
N ILE A 245 -3.08 -12.81 -16.64
CA ILE A 245 -2.90 -11.60 -17.47
C ILE A 245 -3.09 -10.32 -16.63
N PHE A 246 -4.09 -10.28 -15.75
CA PHE A 246 -4.32 -9.13 -14.88
C PHE A 246 -3.22 -8.97 -13.82
N LEU A 247 -2.71 -10.10 -13.29
CA LEU A 247 -1.57 -10.10 -12.37
C LEU A 247 -0.28 -9.61 -13.05
N PHE A 248 -0.04 -10.02 -14.30
CA PHE A 248 1.07 -9.52 -15.10
C PHE A 248 0.96 -8.01 -15.38
N ILE A 249 -0.23 -7.54 -15.75
CA ILE A 249 -0.52 -6.12 -15.96
C ILE A 249 -0.29 -5.35 -14.63
N LYS A 250 -0.80 -5.89 -13.51
CA LYS A 250 -0.61 -5.30 -12.19
C LYS A 250 0.88 -5.21 -11.82
N LEU A 251 1.65 -6.26 -12.05
CA LEU A 251 3.09 -6.27 -11.80
C LEU A 251 3.81 -5.19 -12.62
N SER A 252 3.60 -5.18 -13.93
CA SER A 252 4.27 -4.24 -14.84
C SER A 252 3.94 -2.78 -14.51
N THR A 253 2.65 -2.48 -14.30
CA THR A 253 2.21 -1.12 -13.93
C THR A 253 2.67 -0.73 -12.53
N SER A 254 2.74 -1.66 -11.59
CA SER A 254 3.25 -1.40 -10.24
C SER A 254 4.74 -1.11 -10.23
N ILE A 255 5.53 -1.78 -11.07
CA ILE A 255 6.98 -1.48 -11.23
C ILE A 255 7.15 -0.07 -11.78
N ALA A 256 6.46 0.30 -12.88
CA ALA A 256 6.55 1.65 -13.44
C ALA A 256 6.12 2.73 -12.44
N ASN A 257 5.03 2.49 -11.71
CA ASN A 257 4.57 3.38 -10.65
C ASN A 257 5.58 3.50 -9.49
N SER A 258 6.22 2.40 -9.11
CA SER A 258 7.25 2.39 -8.07
C SER A 258 8.51 3.13 -8.51
N MET A 259 8.93 2.99 -9.78
CA MET A 259 10.03 3.76 -10.37
C MET A 259 9.76 5.26 -10.26
N ALA A 260 8.62 5.73 -10.76
CA ALA A 260 8.25 7.13 -10.75
C ALA A 260 8.11 7.67 -9.30
N ARG A 261 7.39 6.95 -8.44
CA ARG A 261 7.10 7.38 -7.06
C ARG A 261 8.35 7.43 -6.18
N SER A 262 9.28 6.50 -6.37
CA SER A 262 10.54 6.48 -5.61
C SER A 262 11.50 7.58 -6.07
N SER A 263 11.50 7.93 -7.34
CA SER A 263 12.33 9.01 -7.90
C SER A 263 11.77 10.40 -7.66
N GLN A 264 10.45 10.53 -7.45
CA GLN A 264 9.75 11.80 -7.31
C GLN A 264 10.35 12.73 -6.24
N PRO A 265 10.70 12.28 -5.01
CA PRO A 265 11.30 13.15 -4.01
C PRO A 265 12.68 13.69 -4.44
N LEU A 266 13.47 12.89 -5.12
CA LEU A 266 14.78 13.31 -5.65
C LEU A 266 14.61 14.32 -6.79
N ILE A 267 13.63 14.11 -7.66
CA ILE A 267 13.28 15.04 -8.74
C ILE A 267 12.82 16.38 -8.15
N LEU A 268 11.87 16.38 -7.23
CA LEU A 268 11.37 17.59 -6.59
C LEU A 268 12.52 18.36 -5.93
N LYS A 269 13.40 17.66 -5.23
CA LYS A 269 14.58 18.26 -4.61
C LYS A 269 15.52 18.88 -5.65
N SER A 270 15.79 18.19 -6.77
CA SER A 270 16.63 18.72 -7.86
C SER A 270 16.01 19.94 -8.56
N LEU A 271 14.68 20.06 -8.50
CA LEU A 271 13.93 21.24 -8.99
C LEU A 271 13.80 22.36 -7.93
N GLY A 272 14.48 22.24 -6.77
CA GLY A 272 14.50 23.26 -5.74
C GLY A 272 13.36 23.20 -4.72
N ALA A 273 12.60 22.08 -4.67
CA ALA A 273 11.60 21.90 -3.63
C ALA A 273 12.28 21.70 -2.27
N ASN A 274 11.82 22.46 -1.29
CA ASN A 274 12.17 22.25 0.10
C ASN A 274 11.26 21.17 0.75
N GLU A 275 11.51 20.85 2.00
CA GLU A 275 10.81 19.84 2.77
C GLU A 275 9.30 20.12 2.85
N SER A 276 8.93 21.40 3.06
CA SER A 276 7.53 21.86 3.15
C SER A 276 6.77 21.62 1.84
N ILE A 277 7.36 22.02 0.71
CA ILE A 277 6.76 21.80 -0.62
C ILE A 277 6.62 20.30 -0.88
N MET A 278 7.66 19.52 -0.58
CA MET A 278 7.65 18.06 -0.76
C MET A 278 6.55 17.40 0.08
N GLY A 279 6.44 17.79 1.33
CA GLY A 279 5.39 17.31 2.23
C GLY A 279 3.99 17.68 1.75
N THR A 280 3.80 18.90 1.28
CA THR A 280 2.52 19.39 0.72
C THR A 280 2.14 18.61 -0.54
N VAL A 281 3.06 18.40 -1.47
CA VAL A 281 2.81 17.62 -2.70
C VAL A 281 2.40 16.20 -2.38
N MET A 282 3.14 15.52 -1.50
CA MET A 282 2.81 14.15 -1.10
C MET A 282 1.46 14.07 -0.39
N SER A 283 1.15 15.04 0.46
CA SER A 283 -0.14 15.14 1.15
C SER A 283 -1.30 15.26 0.18
N ILE A 284 -1.21 16.17 -0.78
CA ILE A 284 -2.25 16.37 -1.80
C ILE A 284 -2.41 15.11 -2.67
N GLN A 285 -1.32 14.40 -2.99
CA GLN A 285 -1.40 13.14 -3.74
C GLN A 285 -2.16 12.06 -2.97
N PHE A 286 -1.98 11.94 -1.65
CA PHE A 286 -2.79 11.05 -0.82
C PHE A 286 -4.26 11.45 -0.78
N ALA A 287 -4.54 12.74 -0.64
CA ALA A 287 -5.90 13.27 -0.67
C ALA A 287 -6.58 12.99 -2.03
N PHE A 288 -5.88 13.23 -3.14
CA PHE A 288 -6.38 12.91 -4.48
C PHE A 288 -6.62 11.42 -4.67
N GLY A 289 -5.76 10.55 -4.11
CA GLY A 289 -5.96 9.11 -4.14
C GLY A 289 -7.26 8.69 -3.42
N GLY A 290 -7.50 9.25 -2.24
CA GLY A 290 -8.75 9.04 -1.50
C GLY A 290 -9.97 9.58 -2.24
N PHE A 291 -9.85 10.78 -2.82
CA PHE A 291 -10.91 11.40 -3.61
C PHE A 291 -11.22 10.59 -4.89
N ALA A 292 -10.19 10.12 -5.60
CA ALA A 292 -10.34 9.29 -6.79
C ALA A 292 -11.14 8.02 -6.50
N ASN A 293 -10.77 7.31 -5.42
CA ASN A 293 -11.42 6.05 -5.06
C ASN A 293 -12.81 6.25 -4.44
N GLY A 294 -13.01 7.30 -3.63
CA GLY A 294 -14.25 7.54 -2.93
C GLY A 294 -15.33 8.20 -3.79
N PHE A 295 -14.95 9.07 -4.72
CA PHE A 295 -15.89 9.92 -5.44
C PHE A 295 -15.83 9.80 -6.96
N LEU A 296 -14.65 9.60 -7.56
CA LEU A 296 -14.52 9.62 -9.02
C LEU A 296 -14.69 8.26 -9.67
N LEU A 297 -14.27 7.19 -9.02
CA LEU A 297 -14.23 5.86 -9.63
C LEU A 297 -15.62 5.37 -10.04
N SER A 298 -16.64 5.57 -9.18
CA SER A 298 -18.03 5.14 -9.46
C SER A 298 -18.65 5.89 -10.66
N PRO A 299 -18.65 7.24 -10.72
CA PRO A 299 -19.20 7.94 -11.89
C PRO A 299 -18.38 7.69 -13.17
N ILE A 300 -17.06 7.56 -13.10
CA ILE A 300 -16.25 7.20 -14.28
C ILE A 300 -16.62 5.83 -14.79
N THR A 301 -16.78 4.83 -13.92
CA THR A 301 -17.20 3.49 -14.30
C THR A 301 -18.62 3.51 -14.95
N SER A 302 -19.53 4.29 -14.38
CA SER A 302 -20.88 4.48 -14.94
C SER A 302 -20.86 5.11 -16.34
N LEU A 303 -20.06 6.17 -16.53
CA LEU A 303 -19.87 6.81 -17.85
C LEU A 303 -19.27 5.86 -18.89
N MET A 304 -18.51 4.86 -18.47
CA MET A 304 -17.96 3.81 -19.34
C MET A 304 -18.88 2.60 -19.51
N GLY A 305 -20.17 2.75 -19.23
CA GLY A 305 -21.18 1.71 -19.37
C GLY A 305 -21.05 0.60 -18.33
N GLY A 306 -20.62 0.93 -17.10
CA GLY A 306 -20.46 -0.02 -15.98
C GLY A 306 -19.24 -0.95 -16.09
N SER A 307 -18.43 -0.82 -17.14
CA SER A 307 -17.33 -1.75 -17.41
C SER A 307 -16.03 -1.34 -16.70
N VAL A 308 -15.63 -2.07 -15.65
CA VAL A 308 -14.37 -1.92 -14.96
C VAL A 308 -13.17 -2.14 -15.92
N LEU A 309 -13.29 -3.04 -16.89
CA LEU A 309 -12.26 -3.33 -17.89
C LEU A 309 -11.94 -2.11 -18.77
N LYS A 310 -12.97 -1.34 -19.16
CA LYS A 310 -12.79 -0.09 -19.91
C LYS A 310 -12.06 0.97 -19.07
N VAL A 311 -12.36 1.04 -17.76
CA VAL A 311 -11.66 1.95 -16.84
C VAL A 311 -10.18 1.58 -16.78
N VAL A 312 -9.83 0.31 -16.57
CA VAL A 312 -8.44 -0.17 -16.53
C VAL A 312 -7.71 0.20 -17.81
N ARG A 313 -8.28 -0.13 -18.99
CA ARG A 313 -7.68 0.16 -20.30
C ARG A 313 -7.40 1.65 -20.47
N ASN A 314 -8.40 2.48 -20.16
CA ASN A 314 -8.28 3.93 -20.37
C ASN A 314 -7.29 4.56 -19.37
N CYS A 315 -7.23 4.08 -18.11
CA CYS A 315 -6.22 4.52 -17.16
C CYS A 315 -4.79 4.20 -17.66
N ILE A 316 -4.56 2.99 -18.17
CA ILE A 316 -3.25 2.58 -18.73
C ILE A 316 -2.86 3.52 -19.88
N LEU A 317 -3.77 3.76 -20.83
CA LEU A 317 -3.52 4.63 -21.99
C LEU A 317 -3.25 6.08 -21.55
N MET A 318 -4.07 6.62 -20.65
CA MET A 318 -3.90 8.00 -20.17
C MET A 318 -2.58 8.17 -19.42
N MET A 319 -2.17 7.19 -18.62
CA MET A 319 -0.87 7.24 -17.94
C MET A 319 0.29 7.20 -18.94
N ALA A 320 0.21 6.38 -20.00
CA ALA A 320 1.19 6.38 -21.08
C ALA A 320 1.31 7.75 -21.77
N ILE A 321 0.17 8.37 -22.09
CA ILE A 321 0.11 9.69 -22.74
C ILE A 321 0.71 10.75 -21.81
N ILE A 322 0.32 10.76 -20.52
CA ILE A 322 0.77 11.78 -19.55
C ILE A 322 2.28 11.66 -19.30
N TYR A 323 2.81 10.43 -19.17
CA TYR A 323 4.26 10.22 -19.04
C TYR A 323 5.00 10.59 -20.34
N GLY A 324 4.42 10.30 -21.51
CA GLY A 324 4.95 10.74 -22.80
C GLY A 324 5.00 12.27 -22.91
N PHE A 325 3.93 12.96 -22.52
CA PHE A 325 3.89 14.43 -22.45
C PHE A 325 4.93 14.97 -21.44
N GLN A 326 5.05 14.37 -20.26
CA GLN A 326 6.07 14.74 -19.27
C GLN A 326 7.48 14.58 -19.84
N SER A 327 7.73 13.50 -20.57
CA SER A 327 9.04 13.29 -21.21
C SER A 327 9.35 14.38 -22.23
N LEU A 328 8.39 14.74 -23.08
CA LEU A 328 8.56 15.82 -24.06
C LEU A 328 8.80 17.17 -23.38
N LEU A 329 8.04 17.47 -22.34
CA LEU A 329 8.15 18.73 -21.60
C LEU A 329 9.53 18.93 -20.96
N TYR A 330 10.15 17.86 -20.45
CA TYR A 330 11.46 17.89 -19.80
C TYR A 330 12.61 17.46 -20.70
N SER A 331 12.37 17.29 -22.00
CA SER A 331 13.42 17.06 -23.03
C SER A 331 14.09 18.39 -23.42
N GLU A 332 15.21 18.30 -24.14
CA GLU A 332 15.88 19.46 -24.73
C GLU A 332 14.95 20.23 -25.68
N TYR A 333 14.10 19.52 -26.42
CA TYR A 333 13.10 20.11 -27.31
C TYR A 333 12.03 20.87 -26.52
N GLY A 334 11.51 20.32 -25.43
CA GLY A 334 10.55 21.01 -24.56
C GLY A 334 11.14 22.28 -23.94
N ALA A 335 12.41 22.24 -23.53
CA ALA A 335 13.13 23.39 -22.99
C ALA A 335 13.30 24.53 -24.03
N SER A 336 13.35 24.23 -25.33
CA SER A 336 13.42 25.24 -26.39
C SER A 336 12.09 25.92 -26.67
N ILE A 337 10.95 25.22 -26.47
CA ILE A 337 9.59 25.75 -26.71
C ILE A 337 9.08 26.53 -25.49
N LEU A 338 9.30 25.98 -24.30
CA LEU A 338 8.92 26.61 -23.03
C LEU A 338 10.22 26.91 -22.27
N PRO A 339 10.79 28.11 -22.42
CA PRO A 339 11.98 28.49 -21.67
C PRO A 339 11.62 28.64 -20.20
N LEU A 340 11.42 27.51 -19.53
CA LEU A 340 11.33 27.42 -18.08
C LEU A 340 12.76 27.60 -17.56
N SER A 341 13.24 28.83 -17.63
CA SER A 341 14.62 29.23 -17.34
C SER A 341 14.97 29.06 -15.87
N ASP A 342 13.97 28.95 -15.02
CA ASP A 342 14.13 28.87 -13.57
C ASP A 342 13.74 27.48 -13.06
N SER A 343 14.52 26.94 -12.13
CA SER A 343 14.25 25.64 -11.49
C SER A 343 12.86 25.61 -10.84
N VAL A 344 12.45 26.72 -10.23
CA VAL A 344 11.13 26.90 -9.62
C VAL A 344 10.03 26.86 -10.67
N ALA A 345 10.21 27.49 -11.84
CA ALA A 345 9.23 27.45 -12.92
C ALA A 345 9.03 26.01 -13.47
N ARG A 346 10.10 25.21 -13.49
CA ARG A 346 10.04 23.77 -13.89
C ARG A 346 9.36 22.88 -12.85
N GLN A 347 9.31 23.28 -11.58
CA GLN A 347 8.74 22.51 -10.48
C GLN A 347 7.21 22.41 -10.61
N TYR A 348 6.51 23.50 -10.94
CA TYR A 348 5.04 23.53 -10.99
C TYR A 348 4.43 22.54 -11.99
N PRO A 349 4.87 22.49 -13.26
CA PRO A 349 4.36 21.49 -14.21
C PRO A 349 4.58 20.06 -13.74
N PHE A 350 5.74 19.76 -13.12
CA PHE A 350 6.02 18.45 -12.55
C PHE A 350 5.02 18.08 -11.45
N ILE A 351 4.73 19.01 -10.54
CA ILE A 351 3.76 18.81 -9.45
C ILE A 351 2.36 18.56 -10.03
N VAL A 352 1.90 19.36 -10.97
CA VAL A 352 0.58 19.21 -11.59
C VAL A 352 0.46 17.84 -12.30
N ILE A 353 1.46 17.46 -13.07
CA ILE A 353 1.48 16.15 -13.76
C ILE A 353 1.47 15.01 -12.72
N ALA A 354 2.26 15.12 -11.65
CA ALA A 354 2.32 14.11 -10.60
C ALA A 354 0.98 13.97 -9.85
N MET A 355 0.23 15.07 -9.68
CA MET A 355 -1.12 15.03 -9.10
C MET A 355 -2.12 14.35 -10.04
N ILE A 356 -2.09 14.65 -11.33
CA ILE A 356 -2.96 14.00 -12.32
C ILE A 356 -2.63 12.51 -12.40
N LEU A 357 -1.35 12.15 -12.45
CA LEU A 357 -0.91 10.74 -12.46
C LEU A 357 -1.41 9.98 -11.22
N SER A 358 -1.43 10.61 -10.05
CA SER A 358 -1.90 9.94 -8.83
C SER A 358 -3.38 9.55 -8.91
N LEU A 359 -4.24 10.37 -9.53
CA LEU A 359 -5.66 10.02 -9.76
C LEU A 359 -5.79 8.72 -10.57
N PHE A 360 -5.05 8.62 -11.68
CA PHE A 360 -5.08 7.44 -12.53
C PHE A 360 -4.43 6.23 -11.87
N GLN A 361 -3.34 6.40 -11.10
CA GLN A 361 -2.69 5.31 -10.38
C GLN A 361 -3.61 4.64 -9.36
N TYR A 362 -4.30 5.43 -8.53
CA TYR A 362 -5.23 4.91 -7.53
C TYR A 362 -6.45 4.25 -8.19
N SER A 363 -7.02 4.88 -9.23
CA SER A 363 -8.15 4.32 -9.99
C SER A 363 -7.77 3.00 -10.67
N LEU A 364 -6.59 2.93 -11.27
CA LEU A 364 -6.07 1.72 -11.92
C LEU A 364 -5.89 0.58 -10.92
N GLY A 365 -5.21 0.85 -9.79
CA GLY A 365 -4.95 -0.15 -8.75
C GLY A 365 -6.25 -0.75 -8.21
N THR A 366 -7.21 0.09 -7.85
CA THR A 366 -8.52 -0.34 -7.33
C THR A 366 -9.32 -1.12 -8.38
N SER A 367 -9.32 -0.66 -9.63
CA SER A 367 -10.07 -1.31 -10.72
C SER A 367 -9.52 -2.70 -11.06
N ILE A 368 -8.19 -2.88 -11.09
CA ILE A 368 -7.57 -4.20 -11.32
C ILE A 368 -7.93 -5.15 -10.16
N THR A 369 -7.75 -4.72 -8.91
CA THR A 369 -8.08 -5.56 -7.73
C THR A 369 -9.56 -5.93 -7.69
N THR A 370 -10.46 -5.00 -8.00
CA THR A 370 -11.91 -5.28 -8.09
C THR A 370 -12.20 -6.32 -9.16
N ASN A 371 -11.60 -6.15 -10.35
CA ASN A 371 -11.84 -7.10 -11.45
C ASN A 371 -11.30 -8.50 -11.12
N THR A 372 -10.08 -8.62 -10.60
CA THR A 372 -9.50 -9.92 -10.22
C THR A 372 -10.29 -10.60 -9.10
N SER A 373 -10.76 -9.84 -8.11
CA SER A 373 -11.59 -10.35 -7.02
C SER A 373 -12.97 -10.85 -7.50
N ASN A 374 -13.54 -10.25 -8.56
CA ASN A 374 -14.81 -10.69 -9.12
C ASN A 374 -14.70 -12.00 -9.91
N ILE A 375 -13.54 -12.30 -10.49
CA ILE A 375 -13.28 -13.52 -11.28
C ILE A 375 -12.96 -14.71 -10.38
N VAL A 376 -12.26 -14.48 -9.27
CA VAL A 376 -11.76 -15.53 -8.39
C VAL A 376 -12.82 -15.90 -7.34
N SER A 377 -13.01 -17.20 -7.09
CA SER A 377 -13.96 -17.69 -6.10
C SER A 377 -13.65 -17.19 -4.69
N LYS A 378 -14.69 -17.08 -3.84
CA LYS A 378 -14.57 -16.57 -2.46
C LYS A 378 -13.53 -17.33 -1.63
N GLU A 379 -13.38 -18.64 -1.86
CA GLU A 379 -12.43 -19.49 -1.13
C GLU A 379 -10.97 -19.23 -1.48
N MET A 380 -10.71 -18.62 -2.65
CA MET A 380 -9.37 -18.31 -3.16
C MET A 380 -9.01 -16.82 -3.01
N GLN A 381 -9.92 -15.97 -2.56
CA GLN A 381 -9.68 -14.52 -2.45
C GLN A 381 -8.52 -14.20 -1.50
N GLY A 382 -8.38 -14.93 -0.39
CA GLY A 382 -7.25 -14.74 0.52
C GLY A 382 -5.89 -15.01 -0.15
N THR A 383 -5.82 -16.08 -0.95
CA THR A 383 -4.60 -16.40 -1.73
C THR A 383 -4.33 -15.34 -2.81
N LEU A 384 -5.38 -14.85 -3.49
CA LEU A 384 -5.27 -13.77 -4.47
C LEU A 384 -4.70 -12.48 -3.84
N ILE A 385 -5.27 -12.06 -2.72
CA ILE A 385 -4.79 -10.89 -1.97
C ILE A 385 -3.32 -11.06 -1.58
N GLY A 386 -2.93 -12.24 -1.11
CA GLY A 386 -1.52 -12.57 -0.80
C GLY A 386 -0.60 -12.41 -2.01
N ILE A 387 -1.01 -12.90 -3.19
CA ILE A 387 -0.26 -12.73 -4.45
C ILE A 387 -0.15 -11.24 -4.81
N GLU A 388 -1.24 -10.48 -4.70
CA GLU A 388 -1.25 -9.05 -4.99
C GLU A 388 -0.33 -8.25 -4.06
N HIS A 389 -0.28 -8.59 -2.77
CA HIS A 389 0.67 -8.00 -1.82
C HIS A 389 2.13 -8.37 -2.17
N SER A 390 2.38 -9.60 -2.62
CA SER A 390 3.71 -10.02 -3.07
C SER A 390 4.16 -9.25 -4.31
N ILE A 391 3.27 -9.01 -5.27
CA ILE A 391 3.51 -8.17 -6.45
C ILE A 391 3.89 -6.75 -6.01
N PHE A 392 3.16 -6.18 -5.08
CA PHE A 392 3.43 -4.85 -4.55
C PHE A 392 4.82 -4.79 -3.86
N ALA A 393 5.13 -5.72 -2.96
CA ALA A 393 6.43 -5.79 -2.30
C ALA A 393 7.59 -5.93 -3.29
N PHE A 394 7.44 -6.80 -4.30
CA PHE A 394 8.43 -6.97 -5.36
C PHE A 394 8.63 -5.71 -6.20
N SER A 395 7.55 -5.00 -6.51
CA SER A 395 7.62 -3.74 -7.26
C SER A 395 8.36 -2.65 -6.46
N TYR A 396 8.19 -2.59 -5.14
CA TYR A 396 8.89 -1.66 -4.26
C TYR A 396 10.33 -2.09 -3.93
N LEU A 397 10.68 -3.35 -4.18
CA LEU A 397 12.07 -3.82 -4.13
C LEU A 397 12.85 -3.34 -5.36
N ILE A 398 12.29 -3.52 -6.56
CA ILE A 398 12.97 -3.25 -7.83
C ILE A 398 12.82 -1.79 -8.27
N GLY A 399 11.64 -1.22 -8.08
CA GLY A 399 11.27 0.10 -8.60
C GLY A 399 12.23 1.23 -8.21
N PRO A 400 12.63 1.37 -6.93
CA PRO A 400 13.60 2.40 -6.54
C PRO A 400 14.94 2.27 -7.25
N GLN A 401 15.45 1.05 -7.40
CA GLN A 401 16.76 0.79 -8.05
C GLN A 401 16.72 1.19 -9.51
N VAL A 402 15.75 0.65 -10.26
CA VAL A 402 15.61 0.92 -11.68
C VAL A 402 15.23 2.38 -11.93
N GLY A 403 14.28 2.92 -11.15
CA GLY A 403 13.79 4.27 -11.33
C GLY A 403 14.86 5.34 -11.10
N ILE A 404 15.66 5.19 -10.06
CA ILE A 404 16.73 6.14 -9.75
C ILE A 404 17.87 6.00 -10.75
N TYR A 405 18.23 4.78 -11.16
CA TYR A 405 19.25 4.54 -12.20
C TYR A 405 18.84 5.19 -13.54
N VAL A 406 17.60 4.99 -13.99
CA VAL A 406 17.09 5.60 -15.22
C VAL A 406 17.03 7.12 -15.10
N TYR A 407 16.66 7.65 -13.93
CA TYR A 407 16.67 9.08 -13.68
C TYR A 407 18.09 9.67 -13.70
N GLU A 408 19.08 8.97 -13.20
CA GLU A 408 20.48 9.44 -13.24
C GLU A 408 21.04 9.55 -14.66
N ILE A 409 20.68 8.60 -15.54
CA ILE A 409 21.15 8.59 -16.94
C ILE A 409 20.36 9.58 -17.81
N GLY A 410 19.04 9.57 -17.71
CA GLY A 410 18.15 10.26 -18.64
C GLY A 410 17.38 11.44 -18.06
N GLY A 411 17.63 11.79 -16.80
CA GLY A 411 16.87 12.84 -16.11
C GLY A 411 15.38 12.53 -16.00
N ILE A 412 14.58 13.58 -15.85
CA ILE A 412 13.12 13.49 -15.77
C ILE A 412 12.54 12.93 -17.08
N SER A 413 13.07 13.36 -18.22
CA SER A 413 12.64 12.91 -19.54
C SER A 413 12.88 11.41 -19.74
N GLY A 414 14.07 10.89 -19.41
CA GLY A 414 14.42 9.48 -19.51
C GLY A 414 13.56 8.60 -18.63
N LEU A 415 13.33 8.99 -17.37
CA LEU A 415 12.44 8.26 -16.47
C LEU A 415 11.01 8.23 -16.99
N SER A 416 10.51 9.37 -17.49
CA SER A 416 9.14 9.49 -17.98
C SER A 416 8.93 8.65 -19.24
N ILE A 417 9.90 8.62 -20.19
CA ILE A 417 9.79 7.77 -21.39
C ILE A 417 9.86 6.29 -21.03
N ALA A 418 10.67 5.90 -20.07
CA ALA A 418 10.71 4.51 -19.59
C ALA A 418 9.35 4.09 -18.99
N CYS A 419 8.74 4.92 -18.16
CA CYS A 419 7.40 4.66 -17.63
C CYS A 419 6.35 4.63 -18.75
N ALA A 420 6.36 5.60 -19.68
CA ALA A 420 5.45 5.64 -20.82
C ALA A 420 5.56 4.36 -21.66
N SER A 421 6.78 3.89 -21.91
CA SER A 421 7.03 2.66 -22.69
C SER A 421 6.44 1.43 -22.02
N VAL A 422 6.57 1.30 -20.70
CA VAL A 422 5.95 0.20 -19.95
C VAL A 422 4.44 0.25 -20.07
N PHE A 423 3.81 1.44 -19.87
CA PHE A 423 2.35 1.58 -19.97
C PHE A 423 1.86 1.34 -21.41
N MET A 424 2.59 1.78 -22.45
CA MET A 424 2.24 1.50 -23.84
C MET A 424 2.37 0.02 -24.19
N LEU A 425 3.42 -0.66 -23.70
CA LEU A 425 3.57 -2.10 -23.88
C LEU A 425 2.42 -2.86 -23.21
N VAL A 426 2.08 -2.49 -21.99
CA VAL A 426 0.93 -3.08 -21.25
C VAL A 426 -0.37 -2.82 -22.01
N PHE A 427 -0.57 -1.62 -22.56
CA PHE A 427 -1.75 -1.30 -23.38
C PHE A 427 -1.81 -2.14 -24.65
N ALA A 428 -0.69 -2.34 -25.34
CA ALA A 428 -0.61 -3.19 -26.52
C ALA A 428 -0.94 -4.66 -26.19
N ILE A 429 -0.35 -5.21 -25.11
CA ILE A 429 -0.66 -6.55 -24.62
C ILE A 429 -2.14 -6.66 -24.26
N TRP A 430 -2.68 -5.68 -23.56
CA TRP A 430 -4.11 -5.63 -23.24
C TRP A 430 -4.97 -5.72 -24.49
N SER A 431 -4.65 -4.94 -25.53
CA SER A 431 -5.43 -4.86 -26.76
C SER A 431 -5.45 -6.16 -27.56
N VAL A 432 -4.38 -6.96 -27.45
CA VAL A 432 -4.25 -8.26 -28.15
C VAL A 432 -4.81 -9.42 -27.32
N SER A 433 -4.66 -9.37 -25.99
CA SER A 433 -4.87 -10.52 -25.10
C SER A 433 -6.19 -10.51 -24.34
N THR A 434 -6.95 -9.41 -24.34
CA THR A 434 -8.24 -9.41 -23.66
C THR A 434 -9.25 -10.23 -24.45
N PRO A 435 -9.57 -11.47 -24.00
CA PRO A 435 -10.77 -12.10 -24.46
C PRO A 435 -11.93 -11.19 -24.05
N THR A 436 -12.91 -11.07 -24.92
CA THR A 436 -14.23 -10.55 -24.60
C THR A 436 -14.89 -11.48 -23.55
N VAL A 437 -14.39 -11.47 -22.34
CA VAL A 437 -15.12 -12.00 -21.20
C VAL A 437 -16.18 -10.95 -20.88
N VAL A 438 -17.24 -11.00 -21.64
CA VAL A 438 -18.53 -10.46 -21.26
C VAL A 438 -18.95 -11.30 -20.06
N VAL A 439 -18.59 -10.85 -18.85
CA VAL A 439 -19.35 -11.24 -17.68
C VAL A 439 -20.65 -10.47 -17.81
N ASP A 440 -21.68 -11.16 -18.31
CA ASP A 440 -23.03 -10.64 -18.25
C ASP A 440 -23.30 -10.15 -16.84
N PRO A 441 -23.83 -8.94 -16.67
CA PRO A 441 -24.24 -8.49 -15.36
C PRO A 441 -25.23 -9.54 -14.84
N VAL A 442 -24.93 -10.12 -13.69
CA VAL A 442 -25.87 -11.00 -12.99
C VAL A 442 -27.15 -10.21 -12.87
N ASP A 443 -28.12 -10.56 -13.70
CA ASP A 443 -29.46 -10.03 -13.65
C ASP A 443 -29.99 -10.18 -12.23
N GLY A 444 -30.01 -9.08 -11.52
CA GLY A 444 -30.78 -8.93 -10.29
C GLY A 444 -32.25 -9.03 -10.64
N LYS A 445 -32.74 -10.25 -10.94
CA LYS A 445 -34.17 -10.50 -10.90
C LYS A 445 -34.62 -10.24 -9.48
N LYS A 446 -35.19 -9.05 -9.28
CA LYS A 446 -36.25 -8.85 -8.29
C LYS A 446 -37.32 -9.87 -8.60
N ASN A 447 -37.45 -10.89 -7.77
CA ASN A 447 -38.69 -11.59 -7.61
C ASN A 447 -39.53 -10.79 -6.62
N ASP A 448 -40.62 -10.29 -7.14
CA ASP A 448 -41.72 -9.68 -6.40
C ASP A 448 -42.30 -10.64 -5.34
#